data_55b4a4613c23eb2c5fac2ddba0ee9c98
#
_entry.id   55b4a4613c23eb2c5fac2ddba0ee9c98
#
_cell.length_a   1.000
_cell.length_b   1.000
_cell.length_c   1.000
_cell.angle_alpha   90.00
_cell.angle_beta   90.00
_cell.angle_gamma   90.00
#
_symmetry.space_group_name_H-M   'P 1'
#
loop_
_entity.id
_entity.type
_entity.pdbx_description
1 polymer ?
#
loop_
_entity_poly.entity_id
_entity_poly.type
_entity_poly.pdbx_seq_one_letter_code
_entity_poly.pdbx_strand_id
1 'polypeptide(L)'
;MDENLVELSEDECLDLLGAHSVGRIAVVSDRQPLIFPVNYVLDGRTVAFRTDPGTKLTGATLGRVAFQIDSNDPLSWEGWSVLVKGIGTDITDARDARSKRIVSSLLVPWAGGAKEHWVAIASPVFTGRRIVHRPG
;
A
#
# COMPACT_ATOMS: atom_id res chain seq x y z
N MET A 1 -0.44 -9.88 -26.98
CA MET A 1 -0.76 -9.34 -26.21
C MET A 1 -0.75 -9.85 -24.91
N ASP A 2 -1.71 -10.16 -24.36
CA ASP A 2 -1.79 -10.43 -22.95
C ASP A 2 -1.57 -11.88 -22.59
N GLU A 3 -0.99 -12.66 -23.50
CA GLU A 3 -0.62 -14.03 -23.22
C GLU A 3 0.35 -14.18 -22.07
N ASN A 4 1.15 -13.14 -21.85
CA ASN A 4 2.16 -13.14 -20.80
C ASN A 4 1.67 -12.45 -19.52
N LEU A 5 0.46 -11.94 -19.52
CA LEU A 5 -0.11 -11.23 -18.39
C LEU A 5 -1.07 -12.14 -17.64
N VAL A 6 -0.77 -12.38 -16.37
CA VAL A 6 -1.58 -13.27 -15.52
C VAL A 6 -2.18 -12.43 -14.40
N GLU A 7 -3.50 -12.54 -14.21
CA GLU A 7 -4.15 -11.91 -13.07
C GLU A 7 -3.82 -12.67 -11.80
N LEU A 8 -3.56 -11.94 -10.73
CA LEU A 8 -3.34 -12.52 -9.41
C LEU A 8 -4.65 -12.57 -8.65
N SER A 9 -4.85 -13.63 -7.89
CA SER A 9 -5.97 -13.72 -6.95
C SER A 9 -5.77 -12.77 -5.77
N GLU A 10 -6.82 -12.53 -5.00
CA GLU A 10 -6.69 -11.72 -3.79
C GLU A 10 -5.68 -12.34 -2.83
N ASP A 11 -5.72 -13.68 -2.65
CA ASP A 11 -4.77 -14.36 -1.76
C ASP A 11 -3.33 -14.17 -2.22
N GLU A 12 -3.07 -14.25 -3.50
CA GLU A 12 -1.74 -14.00 -4.05
C GLU A 12 -1.32 -12.54 -3.80
N CYS A 13 -2.24 -11.59 -3.95
CA CYS A 13 -1.97 -10.20 -3.64
C CYS A 13 -1.60 -10.01 -2.17
N LEU A 14 -2.36 -10.64 -1.26
CA LEU A 14 -2.09 -10.56 0.17
C LEU A 14 -0.75 -11.18 0.55
N ASP A 15 -0.41 -12.30 -0.08
CA ASP A 15 0.90 -12.93 0.14
C ASP A 15 2.04 -12.00 -0.25
N LEU A 16 1.93 -11.36 -1.39
CA LEU A 16 2.94 -10.40 -1.84
C LEU A 16 3.01 -9.17 -0.93
N LEU A 17 1.87 -8.64 -0.51
CA LEU A 17 1.82 -7.52 0.42
C LEU A 17 2.48 -7.87 1.75
N GLY A 18 2.24 -9.07 2.26
CA GLY A 18 2.85 -9.51 3.53
C GLY A 18 4.35 -9.77 3.44
N ALA A 19 4.87 -10.02 2.24
CA ALA A 19 6.29 -10.30 2.03
C ALA A 19 7.14 -9.04 1.81
N HIS A 20 6.52 -7.88 1.70
CA HIS A 20 7.21 -6.63 1.43
C HIS A 20 6.86 -5.58 2.48
N SER A 21 7.58 -4.47 2.51
CA SER A 21 7.42 -3.44 3.54
C SER A 21 7.44 -2.01 3.01
N VAL A 22 7.67 -1.83 1.72
CA VAL A 22 7.70 -0.50 1.10
C VAL A 22 6.75 -0.49 -0.08
N GLY A 23 5.94 0.54 -0.15
CA GLY A 23 5.02 0.73 -1.26
C GLY A 23 4.86 2.21 -1.56
N ARG A 24 3.90 2.49 -2.42
CA ARG A 24 3.59 3.87 -2.82
C ARG A 24 2.12 4.13 -2.60
N ILE A 25 1.84 5.24 -1.92
CA ILE A 25 0.46 5.70 -1.73
C ILE A 25 0.17 6.83 -2.69
N ALA A 26 -0.94 6.74 -3.41
CA ALA A 26 -1.41 7.78 -4.29
C ALA A 26 -2.63 8.45 -3.66
N VAL A 27 -2.58 9.76 -3.57
CA VAL A 27 -3.63 10.58 -2.97
C VAL A 27 -3.92 11.78 -3.86
N VAL A 28 -5.05 12.42 -3.65
CA VAL A 28 -5.39 13.67 -4.35
C VAL A 28 -5.45 14.78 -3.32
N SER A 29 -4.68 15.85 -3.56
CA SER A 29 -4.66 17.04 -2.71
C SER A 29 -4.73 18.27 -3.62
N ASP A 30 -5.68 19.16 -3.37
CA ASP A 30 -5.90 20.34 -4.21
C ASP A 30 -6.06 19.98 -5.68
N ARG A 31 -6.80 18.91 -5.97
CA ARG A 31 -7.03 18.38 -7.32
C ARG A 31 -5.76 17.87 -8.01
N GLN A 32 -4.68 17.72 -7.26
CA GLN A 32 -3.43 17.21 -7.78
C GLN A 32 -3.24 15.77 -7.30
N PRO A 33 -3.00 14.81 -8.20
CA PRO A 33 -2.60 13.48 -7.78
C PRO A 33 -1.14 13.52 -7.32
N LEU A 34 -0.90 12.95 -6.16
CA LEU A 34 0.43 12.89 -5.55
C LEU A 34 0.75 11.45 -5.21
N ILE A 35 2.02 11.07 -5.30
CA ILE A 35 2.49 9.72 -4.98
C ILE A 35 3.64 9.85 -4.00
N PHE A 36 3.57 9.08 -2.91
CA PHE A 36 4.60 9.07 -1.88
C PHE A 36 5.06 7.64 -1.59
N PRO A 37 6.37 7.41 -1.45
CA PRO A 37 6.85 6.14 -0.91
C PRO A 37 6.56 6.08 0.59
N VAL A 38 6.11 4.93 1.05
CA VAL A 38 5.81 4.72 2.47
C VAL A 38 6.24 3.33 2.90
N ASN A 39 6.63 3.21 4.17
CA ASN A 39 6.74 1.92 4.81
C ASN A 39 5.36 1.54 5.32
N TYR A 40 4.99 0.27 5.17
CA TYR A 40 3.66 -0.18 5.54
C TYR A 40 3.71 -1.51 6.29
N VAL A 41 2.60 -1.83 6.92
CA VAL A 41 2.33 -3.14 7.49
C VAL A 41 1.03 -3.67 6.92
N LEU A 42 0.92 -4.99 6.87
CA LEU A 42 -0.32 -5.68 6.53
C LEU A 42 -0.81 -6.41 7.77
N ASP A 43 -2.07 -6.17 8.15
CA ASP A 43 -2.74 -6.89 9.21
C ASP A 43 -4.03 -7.47 8.63
N GLY A 44 -4.03 -8.77 8.35
CA GLY A 44 -5.14 -9.40 7.64
C GLY A 44 -5.30 -8.81 6.25
N ARG A 45 -6.37 -8.08 6.02
CA ARG A 45 -6.62 -7.39 4.75
C ARG A 45 -6.41 -5.88 4.88
N THR A 46 -5.81 -5.41 5.96
CA THR A 46 -5.63 -3.98 6.22
C THR A 46 -4.20 -3.57 5.95
N VAL A 47 -4.00 -2.69 4.98
CA VAL A 47 -2.73 -2.03 4.73
C VAL A 47 -2.71 -0.74 5.55
N ALA A 48 -1.66 -0.53 6.31
CA ALA A 48 -1.53 0.66 7.15
C ALA A 48 -0.10 1.21 7.10
N PHE A 49 0.03 2.51 7.24
CA PHE A 49 1.33 3.16 7.22
C PHE A 49 1.31 4.38 8.16
N ARG A 50 2.50 4.86 8.49
CA ARG A 50 2.67 6.03 9.36
C ARG A 50 3.02 7.25 8.53
N THR A 51 2.56 8.43 8.97
CA THR A 51 2.82 9.69 8.30
C THR A 51 3.00 10.81 9.32
N ASP A 52 3.69 11.88 8.91
CA ASP A 52 3.89 13.05 9.76
C ASP A 52 2.60 13.86 9.89
N PRO A 53 2.34 14.44 11.07
CA PRO A 53 1.20 15.34 11.23
C PRO A 53 1.38 16.60 10.37
N GLY A 54 0.27 17.11 9.84
CA GLY A 54 0.26 18.35 9.08
C GLY A 54 0.82 18.29 7.68
N THR A 55 1.17 17.11 7.19
CA THR A 55 1.63 16.96 5.80
C THR A 55 0.44 16.92 4.84
N LYS A 56 0.70 17.19 3.57
CA LYS A 56 -0.33 17.03 2.53
C LYS A 56 -0.86 15.61 2.50
N LEU A 57 0.01 14.65 2.75
CA LEU A 57 -0.37 13.23 2.79
C LEU A 57 -1.44 13.00 3.88
N THR A 58 -1.24 13.53 5.09
CA THR A 58 -2.20 13.36 6.18
C THR A 58 -3.57 13.92 5.81
N GLY A 59 -3.63 15.14 5.29
CA GLY A 59 -4.90 15.76 4.92
C GLY A 59 -5.57 15.07 3.73
N ALA A 60 -4.79 14.58 2.80
CA ALA A 60 -5.31 13.96 1.58
C ALA A 60 -5.82 12.53 1.80
N THR A 61 -5.36 11.86 2.86
CA THR A 61 -5.72 10.45 3.10
C THR A 61 -7.13 10.26 3.67
N LEU A 62 -7.89 11.32 3.91
CA LEU A 62 -9.28 11.21 4.36
C LEU A 62 -10.24 11.05 3.19
N GLY A 63 -9.85 10.37 2.14
CA GLY A 63 -10.67 10.13 0.96
C GLY A 63 -10.21 8.89 0.23
N ARG A 64 -10.55 8.82 -1.04
CA ARG A 64 -10.15 7.68 -1.88
C ARG A 64 -8.66 7.72 -2.14
N VAL A 65 -8.02 6.57 -1.96
CA VAL A 65 -6.59 6.40 -2.14
C VAL A 65 -6.32 5.15 -2.96
N ALA A 66 -5.12 5.08 -3.52
CA ALA A 66 -4.58 3.87 -4.13
C ALA A 66 -3.20 3.60 -3.55
N PHE A 67 -2.92 2.33 -3.31
CA PHE A 67 -1.63 1.89 -2.78
C PHE A 67 -1.09 0.80 -3.70
N GLN A 68 0.21 0.82 -3.96
CA GLN A 68 0.80 -0.10 -4.92
C GLN A 68 2.16 -0.60 -4.43
N ILE A 69 2.38 -1.89 -4.66
CA ILE A 69 3.72 -2.47 -4.59
C ILE A 69 3.99 -3.16 -5.91
N ASP A 70 5.26 -3.25 -6.29
CA ASP A 70 5.65 -3.95 -7.49
C ASP A 70 7.10 -4.41 -7.40
N SER A 71 7.44 -5.29 -8.33
CA SER A 71 8.82 -5.70 -8.56
C SER A 71 8.95 -6.07 -10.02
N ASN A 72 10.12 -5.83 -10.59
CA ASN A 72 10.41 -6.26 -11.93
C ASN A 72 11.88 -6.67 -12.04
N ASP A 73 12.14 -7.62 -12.94
CA ASP A 73 13.48 -8.08 -13.24
C ASP A 73 13.74 -7.80 -14.73
N PRO A 74 14.55 -6.77 -15.05
CA PRO A 74 14.81 -6.45 -16.44
C PRO A 74 15.61 -7.52 -17.18
N LEU A 75 16.27 -8.42 -16.48
CA LEU A 75 17.03 -9.51 -17.11
C LEU A 75 16.11 -10.63 -17.56
N SER A 76 15.11 -10.98 -16.78
CA SER A 76 14.15 -12.04 -17.13
C SER A 76 12.91 -11.50 -17.84
N TRP A 77 12.71 -10.18 -17.85
CA TRP A 77 11.53 -9.52 -18.42
C TRP A 77 10.26 -9.95 -17.68
N GLU A 78 10.39 -10.26 -16.41
CA GLU A 78 9.27 -10.66 -15.57
C GLU A 78 9.04 -9.62 -14.47
N GLY A 79 7.83 -9.57 -13.99
CA GLY A 79 7.47 -8.67 -12.92
C GLY A 79 6.06 -8.89 -12.44
N TRP A 80 5.72 -8.21 -11.38
CA TRP A 80 4.37 -8.24 -10.84
C TRP A 80 4.05 -6.89 -10.19
N SER A 81 2.76 -6.61 -10.06
CA SER A 81 2.28 -5.45 -9.32
C SER A 81 1.02 -5.81 -8.56
N VAL A 82 0.83 -5.17 -7.43
CA VAL A 82 -0.39 -5.27 -6.63
C VAL A 82 -0.92 -3.87 -6.39
N LEU A 83 -2.20 -3.67 -6.67
CA LEU A 83 -2.88 -2.41 -6.46
C LEU A 83 -3.98 -2.60 -5.40
N VAL A 84 -4.00 -1.72 -4.41
CA VAL A 84 -5.02 -1.69 -3.37
C VAL A 84 -5.75 -0.36 -3.47
N LYS A 85 -7.05 -0.41 -3.71
CA LYS A 85 -7.89 0.79 -3.75
C LYS A 85 -8.80 0.80 -2.54
N GLY A 86 -9.00 1.95 -1.93
CA GLY A 86 -9.88 2.07 -0.78
C GLY A 86 -9.96 3.48 -0.25
N ILE A 87 -10.34 3.58 1.01
CA ILE A 87 -10.52 4.87 1.68
C ILE A 87 -9.44 5.02 2.75
N GLY A 88 -8.67 6.11 2.68
CA GLY A 88 -7.69 6.42 3.70
C GLY A 88 -8.37 6.89 4.98
N THR A 89 -8.03 6.27 6.10
CA THR A 89 -8.66 6.54 7.40
C THR A 89 -7.58 6.69 8.46
N ASP A 90 -7.64 7.75 9.24
CA ASP A 90 -6.73 7.94 10.37
C ASP A 90 -7.17 7.01 11.50
N ILE A 91 -6.30 6.08 11.89
CA ILE A 91 -6.57 5.11 12.94
C ILE A 91 -5.74 5.35 14.21
N THR A 92 -5.06 6.48 14.30
CA THR A 92 -4.16 6.77 15.42
C THR A 92 -4.84 6.62 16.78
N ASP A 93 -6.05 7.12 16.90
CA ASP A 93 -6.82 7.06 18.15
C ASP A 93 -7.97 6.04 18.11
N ALA A 94 -8.00 5.17 17.12
CA ALA A 94 -9.05 4.19 16.98
C ALA A 94 -8.99 3.15 18.11
N ARG A 95 -10.15 2.66 18.53
CA ARG A 95 -10.26 1.78 19.72
C ARG A 95 -10.46 0.32 19.38
N ASP A 96 -10.66 -0.01 18.12
CA ASP A 96 -10.82 -1.41 17.72
C ASP A 96 -9.51 -2.18 17.87
N ALA A 97 -9.63 -3.49 18.07
CA ALA A 97 -8.47 -4.34 18.37
C ALA A 97 -7.43 -4.33 17.24
N ARG A 98 -7.88 -4.32 15.98
CA ARG A 98 -6.97 -4.31 14.84
C ARG A 98 -6.17 -3.02 14.78
N SER A 99 -6.83 -1.86 14.91
CA SER A 99 -6.15 -0.58 14.87
C SER A 99 -5.16 -0.44 16.01
N LYS A 100 -5.50 -0.87 17.21
CA LYS A 100 -4.57 -0.88 18.34
C LYS A 100 -3.36 -1.75 18.09
N ARG A 101 -3.56 -2.90 17.50
CA ARG A 101 -2.48 -3.83 17.18
C ARG A 101 -1.54 -3.21 16.12
N ILE A 102 -2.11 -2.56 15.11
CA ILE A 102 -1.32 -1.87 14.08
C ILE A 102 -0.51 -0.73 14.69
N VAL A 103 -1.14 0.13 15.47
CA VAL A 103 -0.50 1.31 16.05
C VAL A 103 0.64 0.90 17.00
N SER A 104 0.53 -0.25 17.64
CA SER A 104 1.57 -0.76 18.52
C SER A 104 2.67 -1.55 17.80
N SER A 105 2.59 -1.71 16.49
CA SER A 105 3.60 -2.46 15.74
C SER A 105 4.92 -1.68 15.64
N LEU A 106 6.01 -2.43 15.39
CA LEU A 106 7.35 -1.87 15.34
C LEU A 106 7.73 -1.42 13.91
N LEU A 107 6.89 -0.64 13.27
CA LEU A 107 7.21 -0.11 11.96
C LEU A 107 8.15 1.08 12.10
N VAL A 108 9.34 0.96 11.51
CA VAL A 108 10.33 2.03 11.49
C VAL A 108 10.33 2.68 10.11
N PRO A 109 9.88 3.93 9.98
CA PRO A 109 9.88 4.62 8.68
C PRO A 109 11.30 4.88 8.19
N TRP A 110 11.52 4.79 6.88
CA TRP A 110 12.81 5.14 6.29
C TRP A 110 13.09 6.63 6.40
N ALA A 111 12.07 7.46 6.21
CA ALA A 111 12.22 8.89 6.41
C ALA A 111 12.22 9.17 7.92
N GLY A 112 13.18 9.91 8.39
CA GLY A 112 13.24 10.30 9.79
C GLY A 112 12.09 11.25 10.17
N GLY A 113 12.04 11.62 11.42
CA GLY A 113 11.05 12.56 11.95
C GLY A 113 9.95 11.86 12.75
N ALA A 114 9.04 12.66 13.28
CA ALA A 114 7.96 12.17 14.12
C ALA A 114 6.79 11.68 13.26
N LYS A 115 6.74 10.40 12.96
CA LYS A 115 5.63 9.81 12.22
C LYS A 115 4.52 9.43 13.20
N GLU A 116 3.71 10.42 13.59
CA GLU A 116 2.75 10.27 14.68
C GLU A 116 1.37 9.79 14.26
N HIS A 117 1.03 9.92 12.99
CA HIS A 117 -0.27 9.49 12.51
C HIS A 117 -0.19 8.14 11.80
N TRP A 118 -1.14 7.28 12.11
CA TRP A 118 -1.33 6.02 11.42
C TRP A 118 -2.54 6.11 10.50
N VAL A 119 -2.37 5.69 9.26
CA VAL A 119 -3.44 5.68 8.25
C VAL A 119 -3.64 4.25 7.81
N ALA A 120 -4.88 3.80 7.76
CA ALA A 120 -5.25 2.50 7.22
C ALA A 120 -6.13 2.69 5.99
N ILE A 121 -6.08 1.71 5.09
CA ILE A 121 -6.96 1.70 3.92
C ILE A 121 -8.20 0.88 4.26
N ALA A 122 -9.35 1.55 4.37
CA ALA A 122 -10.63 0.91 4.64
C ALA A 122 -11.29 0.45 3.34
N SER A 123 -12.13 -0.56 3.44
CA SER A 123 -12.87 -1.13 2.31
C SER A 123 -11.96 -1.45 1.12
N PRO A 124 -10.87 -2.19 1.33
CA PRO A 124 -9.88 -2.40 0.29
C PRO A 124 -10.37 -3.30 -0.83
N VAL A 125 -9.97 -2.97 -2.06
CA VAL A 125 -10.13 -3.83 -3.23
C VAL A 125 -8.73 -4.14 -3.74
N PHE A 126 -8.39 -5.42 -3.82
CA PHE A 126 -7.07 -5.89 -4.23
C PHE A 126 -7.10 -6.38 -5.67
N THR A 127 -6.19 -5.90 -6.49
CA THR A 127 -5.97 -6.45 -7.84
C THR A 127 -4.47 -6.58 -8.05
N GLY A 128 -4.07 -7.52 -8.86
CA GLY A 128 -2.66 -7.72 -9.16
C GLY A 128 -2.45 -8.41 -10.49
N ARG A 129 -1.24 -8.28 -11.01
CA ARG A 129 -0.84 -8.86 -12.28
C ARG A 129 0.59 -9.36 -12.20
N ARG A 130 0.84 -10.41 -12.95
CA ARG A 130 2.19 -10.93 -13.13
C ARG A 130 2.47 -11.00 -14.63
N ILE A 131 3.63 -10.52 -15.01
CA ILE A 131 4.13 -10.67 -16.37
C ILE A 131 5.14 -11.80 -16.36
N VAL A 132 4.90 -12.82 -17.17
CA VAL A 132 5.81 -13.97 -17.30
C VAL A 132 6.42 -13.95 -18.67
N HIS A 133 7.73 -14.16 -18.73
CA HIS A 133 8.43 -14.26 -20.01
C HIS A 133 8.22 -15.66 -20.59
N ARG A 134 7.67 -15.74 -21.77
CA ARG A 134 7.48 -17.00 -22.49
C ARG A 134 8.32 -16.96 -23.75
N PRO A 135 9.43 -17.72 -23.76
CA PRO A 135 10.23 -17.79 -24.97
C PRO A 135 9.39 -18.45 -26.03
N GLY A 136 9.29 -17.81 -27.15
CA GLY A 136 8.43 -18.26 -28.12
C GLY A 136 8.88 -18.61 -29.42
#